data_1851959df0ff5b28f278ecd36926d646
#
_entry.id   1851959df0ff5b28f278ecd36926d646
#
_cell.length_a   1.000
_cell.length_b   1.000
_cell.length_c   1.000
_cell.angle_alpha   90.00
_cell.angle_beta   90.00
_cell.angle_gamma   90.00
#
_symmetry.space_group_name_H-M   'P 1'
#
loop_
_entity.id
_entity.type
_entity.pdbx_description
1 polymer ?
#
loop_
_entity_poly.entity_id
_entity_poly.type
_entity_poly.pdbx_seq_one_letter_code
_entity_poly.pdbx_strand_id
1 'polypeptide(L)'
;EFNSLLTSSNQDSDLGFANTKSRLRMVTLYQVAAAQGGLVVGTGNKVEDFGVGFYTKYGDGGVDISPIADLMKSEVFSMASTLGVDERILQAPPTDGLWDDNRTDESQLGLSYNDLEDAMENESSINRAKYIQIRRPNLHKMGPIPVCKMPKA
;
A
#
# COMPACT_ATOMS: atom_id res chain seq x y z
N GLU A 1 16.15 20.65 1.42
CA GLU A 1 15.53 21.51 0.38
C GLU A 1 14.02 21.22 0.21
N PHE A 2 13.59 19.97 -0.03
CA PHE A 2 12.18 19.66 -0.25
C PHE A 2 11.28 20.02 0.95
N ASN A 3 11.71 19.69 2.16
CA ASN A 3 10.97 20.02 3.39
C ASN A 3 10.85 21.56 3.56
N SER A 4 11.90 22.32 3.24
CA SER A 4 11.87 23.79 3.36
C SER A 4 10.93 24.44 2.34
N LEU A 5 10.75 23.84 1.17
CA LEU A 5 9.78 24.32 0.18
C LEU A 5 8.34 24.11 0.63
N LEU A 6 8.03 22.98 1.26
CA LEU A 6 6.69 22.68 1.76
C LEU A 6 6.30 23.54 2.96
N THR A 7 7.19 23.71 3.92
CA THR A 7 6.95 24.59 5.08
C THR A 7 6.79 26.05 4.68
N SER A 8 7.54 26.52 3.69
CA SER A 8 7.41 27.90 3.19
C SER A 8 6.10 28.16 2.45
N SER A 9 5.47 27.12 1.89
CA SER A 9 4.19 27.23 1.17
C SER A 9 2.96 27.01 2.04
N ASN A 10 3.13 26.80 3.35
CA ASN A 10 2.07 26.49 4.32
C ASN A 10 1.23 25.25 3.92
N GLN A 11 1.86 24.30 3.22
CA GLN A 11 1.26 23.04 2.76
C GLN A 11 1.78 21.84 3.58
N ASP A 12 2.04 22.09 4.84
CA ASP A 12 2.56 21.11 5.77
C ASP A 12 1.45 20.10 6.14
N SER A 13 1.73 18.83 5.88
CA SER A 13 0.81 17.72 6.16
C SER A 13 1.64 16.46 6.36
N ASP A 14 1.55 15.87 7.54
CA ASP A 14 2.24 14.62 7.88
C ASP A 14 1.97 13.51 6.84
N LEU A 15 0.71 13.34 6.44
CA LEU A 15 0.33 12.39 5.39
C LEU A 15 0.94 12.77 4.02
N GLY A 16 0.99 14.06 3.72
CA GLY A 16 1.63 14.57 2.51
C GLY A 16 3.12 14.21 2.47
N PHE A 17 3.82 14.35 3.59
CA PHE A 17 5.22 13.97 3.75
C PHE A 17 5.42 12.46 3.61
N ALA A 18 4.62 11.64 4.29
CA ALA A 18 4.66 10.19 4.18
C ALA A 18 4.49 9.73 2.72
N ASN A 19 3.46 10.23 2.04
CA ASN A 19 3.23 9.95 0.62
C ASN A 19 4.39 10.42 -0.28
N THR A 20 5.04 11.51 0.07
CA THR A 20 6.21 12.00 -0.69
C THR A 20 7.41 11.10 -0.50
N LYS A 21 7.69 10.64 0.73
CA LYS A 21 8.76 9.65 1.00
C LYS A 21 8.55 8.38 0.14
N SER A 22 7.33 7.85 0.09
CA SER A 22 6.96 6.69 -0.74
C SER A 22 7.21 6.95 -2.23
N ARG A 23 6.80 8.11 -2.75
CA ARG A 23 7.02 8.47 -4.17
C ARG A 23 8.50 8.67 -4.52
N LEU A 24 9.30 9.22 -3.63
CA LEU A 24 10.73 9.34 -3.84
C LEU A 24 11.42 7.96 -3.88
N ARG A 25 10.99 7.02 -3.04
CA ARG A 25 11.45 5.62 -3.13
C ARG A 25 11.12 5.01 -4.49
N MET A 26 9.90 5.18 -4.97
CA MET A 26 9.45 4.71 -6.28
C MET A 26 10.32 5.30 -7.41
N VAL A 27 10.53 6.60 -7.44
CA VAL A 27 11.37 7.26 -8.46
C VAL A 27 12.79 6.69 -8.45
N THR A 28 13.36 6.46 -7.27
CA THR A 28 14.70 5.88 -7.13
C THR A 28 14.75 4.45 -7.65
N LEU A 29 13.75 3.62 -7.32
CA LEU A 29 13.67 2.23 -7.81
C LEU A 29 13.56 2.16 -9.33
N TYR A 30 12.73 2.99 -9.94
CA TYR A 30 12.61 3.06 -11.40
C TYR A 30 13.88 3.55 -12.07
N GLN A 31 14.61 4.51 -11.47
CA GLN A 31 15.91 4.94 -11.99
C GLN A 31 16.93 3.80 -11.97
N VAL A 32 16.98 3.03 -10.89
CA VAL A 32 17.89 1.88 -10.77
C VAL A 32 17.48 0.77 -11.75
N ALA A 33 16.20 0.44 -11.82
CA ALA A 33 15.66 -0.57 -12.73
C ALA A 33 15.97 -0.22 -14.18
N ALA A 34 15.72 1.02 -14.59
CA ALA A 34 16.02 1.49 -15.96
C ALA A 34 17.52 1.41 -16.28
N ALA A 35 18.38 1.79 -15.35
CA ALA A 35 19.83 1.73 -15.55
C ALA A 35 20.36 0.30 -15.71
N GLN A 36 19.67 -0.71 -15.14
CA GLN A 36 20.04 -2.11 -15.18
C GLN A 36 19.21 -2.96 -16.16
N GLY A 37 18.28 -2.36 -16.91
CA GLY A 37 17.37 -3.08 -17.80
C GLY A 37 16.40 -4.00 -17.04
N GLY A 38 16.04 -3.64 -15.81
CA GLY A 38 15.17 -4.41 -14.92
C GLY A 38 13.75 -3.83 -14.81
N LEU A 39 12.94 -4.50 -13.99
CA LEU A 39 11.56 -4.09 -13.65
C LEU A 39 11.47 -3.81 -12.15
N VAL A 40 10.51 -2.96 -11.77
CA VAL A 40 10.16 -2.72 -10.37
C VAL A 40 9.10 -3.72 -9.94
N VAL A 41 9.43 -4.52 -8.91
CA VAL A 41 8.55 -5.55 -8.36
C VAL A 41 7.81 -4.98 -7.15
N GLY A 42 6.48 -5.02 -7.18
CA GLY A 42 5.62 -4.66 -6.05
C GLY A 42 5.57 -5.74 -4.98
N THR A 43 5.40 -5.31 -3.75
CA THR A 43 5.33 -6.17 -2.56
C THR A 43 4.00 -6.08 -1.82
N GLY A 44 3.02 -5.34 -2.37
CA GLY A 44 1.67 -5.25 -1.84
C GLY A 44 0.91 -6.56 -2.00
N ASN A 45 0.09 -6.90 -1.01
CA ASN A 45 -0.77 -8.08 -1.01
C ASN A 45 -2.23 -7.67 -1.29
N LYS A 46 -3.11 -8.68 -1.42
CA LYS A 46 -4.52 -8.49 -1.73
C LYS A 46 -5.25 -7.61 -0.73
N VAL A 47 -4.96 -7.75 0.57
CA VAL A 47 -5.62 -6.96 1.63
C VAL A 47 -5.23 -5.49 1.51
N GLU A 48 -3.94 -5.21 1.36
CA GLU A 48 -3.40 -3.86 1.26
C GLU A 48 -3.84 -3.18 -0.03
N ASP A 49 -3.58 -3.79 -1.19
CA ASP A 49 -3.77 -3.17 -2.49
C ASP A 49 -5.24 -3.12 -2.92
N PHE A 50 -5.93 -4.25 -2.87
CA PHE A 50 -7.29 -4.37 -3.41
C PHE A 50 -8.36 -4.45 -2.32
N GLY A 51 -7.99 -4.79 -1.09
CA GLY A 51 -8.85 -4.75 0.08
C GLY A 51 -9.13 -3.33 0.51
N VAL A 52 -8.19 -2.67 1.12
CA VAL A 52 -8.35 -1.34 1.74
C VAL A 52 -7.72 -0.19 0.98
N GLY A 53 -6.82 -0.45 0.03
CA GLY A 53 -6.05 0.59 -0.69
C GLY A 53 -5.04 1.27 0.22
N PHE A 54 -4.40 0.51 1.09
CA PHE A 54 -3.38 0.98 2.03
C PHE A 54 -2.02 1.06 1.34
N TYR A 55 -1.90 1.98 0.44
CA TYR A 55 -0.66 2.31 -0.28
C TYR A 55 -0.71 3.74 -0.82
N THR A 56 0.43 4.28 -1.16
CA THR A 56 0.53 5.57 -1.85
C THR A 56 0.41 5.37 -3.35
N LYS A 57 -0.62 5.96 -3.96
CA LYS A 57 -0.75 5.98 -5.42
C LYS A 57 0.47 6.65 -6.04
N TYR A 58 1.13 5.93 -6.97
CA TYR A 58 2.41 6.32 -7.57
C TYR A 58 3.58 6.43 -6.58
N GLY A 59 3.48 5.77 -5.45
CA GLY A 59 4.57 5.48 -4.53
C GLY A 59 4.87 3.99 -4.56
N ASP A 60 4.63 3.31 -3.46
CA ASP A 60 4.70 1.84 -3.36
C ASP A 60 3.70 1.11 -4.26
N GLY A 61 2.57 1.75 -4.63
CA GLY A 61 1.67 1.25 -5.66
C GLY A 61 2.12 1.51 -7.12
N GLY A 62 3.25 2.19 -7.33
CA GLY A 62 3.84 2.43 -8.65
C GLY A 62 4.88 1.36 -8.98
N VAL A 63 4.46 0.26 -9.60
CA VAL A 63 5.29 -0.92 -9.90
C VAL A 63 4.96 -1.48 -11.28
N ASP A 64 5.87 -2.29 -11.84
CA ASP A 64 5.68 -2.95 -13.13
C ASP A 64 4.94 -4.28 -12.99
N ILE A 65 5.20 -5.03 -11.90
CA ILE A 65 4.57 -6.32 -11.60
C ILE A 65 4.27 -6.43 -10.10
N SER A 66 3.22 -7.17 -9.75
CA SER A 66 2.79 -7.40 -8.37
C SER A 66 2.55 -8.90 -8.11
N PRO A 67 3.61 -9.70 -7.87
CA PRO A 67 3.53 -11.17 -7.84
C PRO A 67 2.67 -11.74 -6.72
N ILE A 68 2.50 -11.02 -5.60
CA ILE A 68 1.75 -11.46 -4.43
C ILE A 68 0.44 -10.69 -4.21
N ALA A 69 0.04 -9.86 -5.18
CA ALA A 69 -1.13 -8.98 -5.02
C ALA A 69 -2.48 -9.71 -4.96
N ASP A 70 -2.54 -10.98 -5.36
CA ASP A 70 -3.75 -11.82 -5.22
C ASP A 70 -3.73 -12.70 -3.96
N LEU A 71 -2.66 -12.66 -3.17
CA LEU A 71 -2.57 -13.39 -1.91
C LEU A 71 -3.06 -12.54 -0.74
N MET A 72 -3.81 -13.15 0.17
CA MET A 72 -4.11 -12.57 1.48
C MET A 72 -2.84 -12.44 2.31
N LYS A 73 -2.83 -11.59 3.34
CA LYS A 73 -1.67 -11.43 4.23
C LYS A 73 -1.29 -12.73 4.92
N SER A 74 -2.28 -13.49 5.37
CA SER A 74 -2.11 -14.82 5.98
C SER A 74 -1.47 -15.83 5.01
N GLU A 75 -1.85 -15.78 3.73
CA GLU A 75 -1.28 -16.63 2.69
C GLU A 75 0.18 -16.25 2.37
N VAL A 76 0.50 -14.94 2.37
CA VAL A 76 1.89 -14.46 2.23
C VAL A 76 2.76 -14.99 3.37
N PHE A 77 2.31 -14.95 4.62
CA PHE A 77 3.03 -15.53 5.75
C PHE A 77 3.22 -17.05 5.63
N SER A 78 2.19 -17.77 5.24
CA SER A 78 2.25 -19.22 5.02
C SER A 78 3.26 -19.59 3.93
N MET A 79 3.22 -18.88 2.80
CA MET A 79 4.17 -19.05 1.70
C MET A 79 5.60 -18.72 2.16
N ALA A 80 5.82 -17.61 2.82
CA ALA A 80 7.12 -17.18 3.30
C ALA A 80 7.73 -18.20 4.28
N SER A 81 6.93 -18.74 5.19
CA SER A 81 7.35 -19.83 6.09
C SER A 81 7.77 -21.09 5.31
N THR A 82 6.99 -21.49 4.30
CA THR A 82 7.30 -22.64 3.44
C THR A 82 8.59 -22.43 2.63
N LEU A 83 8.87 -21.21 2.22
CA LEU A 83 10.08 -20.83 1.50
C LEU A 83 11.31 -20.67 2.41
N GLY A 84 11.17 -20.85 3.73
CA GLY A 84 12.26 -20.74 4.69
C GLY A 84 12.71 -19.31 4.97
N VAL A 85 11.82 -18.34 4.85
CA VAL A 85 12.10 -16.95 5.27
C VAL A 85 12.40 -16.92 6.76
N ASP A 86 13.42 -16.16 7.16
CA ASP A 86 13.90 -16.06 8.54
C ASP A 86 12.76 -15.69 9.51
N GLU A 87 12.68 -16.43 10.63
CA GLU A 87 11.64 -16.25 11.65
C GLU A 87 11.55 -14.82 12.19
N ARG A 88 12.67 -14.12 12.26
CA ARG A 88 12.70 -12.70 12.70
C ARG A 88 11.95 -11.78 11.72
N ILE A 89 11.88 -12.15 10.43
CA ILE A 89 11.11 -11.42 9.43
C ILE A 89 9.63 -11.80 9.54
N LEU A 90 9.34 -13.08 9.70
CA LEU A 90 7.96 -13.57 9.86
C LEU A 90 7.27 -13.00 11.10
N GLN A 91 8.02 -12.76 12.19
CA GLN A 91 7.48 -12.22 13.43
C GLN A 91 7.54 -10.68 13.51
N ALA A 92 8.16 -10.01 12.53
CA ALA A 92 8.24 -8.56 12.53
C ALA A 92 6.84 -7.95 12.33
N PRO A 93 6.43 -6.97 13.16
CA PRO A 93 5.15 -6.29 12.96
C PRO A 93 5.18 -5.52 11.63
N PRO A 94 4.11 -5.63 10.81
CA PRO A 94 4.02 -4.90 9.56
C PRO A 94 4.05 -3.38 9.78
N THR A 95 4.92 -2.69 9.05
CA THR A 95 5.06 -1.23 9.09
C THR A 95 5.51 -0.69 7.74
N ASP A 96 4.95 0.46 7.32
CA ASP A 96 5.33 1.14 6.08
C ASP A 96 6.68 1.90 6.20
N GLY A 97 7.16 2.14 7.43
CA GLY A 97 8.40 2.86 7.69
C GLY A 97 8.40 4.30 7.17
N LEU A 98 7.25 4.93 7.08
CA LEU A 98 7.09 6.32 6.62
C LEU A 98 7.00 7.32 7.77
N TRP A 99 6.72 6.84 8.99
CA TRP A 99 6.49 7.63 10.19
C TRP A 99 7.62 7.48 11.20
N ASP A 100 7.86 8.51 11.98
CA ASP A 100 8.96 8.54 12.94
C ASP A 100 8.57 7.93 14.33
N ASP A 101 7.30 7.55 14.51
CA ASP A 101 6.74 6.98 15.75
C ASP A 101 6.61 5.45 15.75
N ASN A 102 7.15 4.78 14.73
CA ASN A 102 7.11 3.32 14.57
C ASN A 102 5.70 2.69 14.60
N ARG A 103 4.68 3.45 14.18
CA ARG A 103 3.31 2.92 14.10
C ARG A 103 3.25 1.73 13.13
N THR A 104 2.41 0.75 13.49
CA THR A 104 2.17 -0.41 12.65
C THR A 104 1.03 -0.15 11.66
N ASP A 105 0.95 -0.95 10.60
CA ASP A 105 -0.14 -0.90 9.63
C ASP A 105 -1.50 -1.11 10.30
N GLU A 106 -1.61 -2.11 11.19
CA GLU A 106 -2.85 -2.38 11.94
C GLU A 106 -3.26 -1.21 12.84
N SER A 107 -2.29 -0.51 13.45
CA SER A 107 -2.60 0.68 14.26
C SER A 107 -3.12 1.83 13.42
N GLN A 108 -2.66 1.97 12.18
CA GLN A 108 -3.13 2.98 11.23
C GLN A 108 -4.51 2.63 10.66
N LEU A 109 -4.74 1.36 10.35
CA LEU A 109 -6.02 0.86 9.82
C LEU A 109 -7.08 0.71 10.93
N GLY A 110 -6.64 0.45 12.16
CA GLY A 110 -7.51 0.21 13.31
C GLY A 110 -8.28 -1.12 13.24
N LEU A 111 -7.83 -2.04 12.41
CA LEU A 111 -8.26 -3.44 12.31
C LEU A 111 -7.00 -4.31 12.12
N SER A 112 -7.04 -5.54 12.65
CA SER A 112 -6.01 -6.53 12.36
C SER A 112 -6.14 -7.04 10.91
N TYR A 113 -5.07 -7.64 10.38
CA TYR A 113 -5.14 -8.27 9.06
C TYR A 113 -6.17 -9.41 9.01
N ASN A 114 -6.29 -10.20 10.08
CA ASN A 114 -7.31 -11.25 10.16
C ASN A 114 -8.74 -10.66 10.12
N ASP A 115 -8.99 -9.55 10.80
CA ASP A 115 -10.29 -8.86 10.76
C ASP A 115 -10.58 -8.30 9.35
N LEU A 116 -9.56 -7.81 8.67
CA LEU A 116 -9.69 -7.29 7.30
C LEU A 116 -9.99 -8.43 6.32
N GLU A 117 -9.29 -9.55 6.42
CA GLU A 117 -9.51 -10.74 5.59
C GLU A 117 -10.92 -11.30 5.78
N ASP A 118 -11.36 -11.49 7.04
CA ASP A 118 -12.74 -11.89 7.33
C ASP A 118 -13.75 -10.90 6.75
N ALA A 119 -13.52 -9.59 6.94
CA ALA A 119 -14.41 -8.58 6.41
C ALA A 119 -14.42 -8.49 4.87
N MET A 120 -13.38 -8.93 4.20
CA MET A 120 -13.33 -9.00 2.73
C MET A 120 -14.16 -10.16 2.18
N GLU A 121 -14.11 -11.31 2.82
CA GLU A 121 -14.73 -12.56 2.35
C GLU A 121 -16.15 -12.76 2.90
N ASN A 122 -16.43 -12.26 4.11
CA ASN A 122 -17.69 -12.48 4.81
C ASN A 122 -18.50 -11.19 4.91
N GLU A 123 -19.59 -11.11 4.14
CA GLU A 123 -20.48 -9.95 4.18
C GLU A 123 -21.18 -9.74 5.54
N SER A 124 -21.27 -10.80 6.35
CA SER A 124 -21.85 -10.78 7.69
C SER A 124 -20.82 -10.50 8.80
N SER A 125 -19.56 -10.22 8.42
CA SER A 125 -18.50 -9.90 9.39
C SER A 125 -18.88 -8.69 10.25
N ILE A 126 -18.62 -8.79 11.54
CA ILE A 126 -18.79 -7.67 12.48
C ILE A 126 -17.94 -6.45 12.10
N ASN A 127 -16.83 -6.67 11.40
CA ASN A 127 -15.89 -5.65 10.95
C ASN A 127 -16.23 -5.08 9.56
N ARG A 128 -17.26 -5.62 8.87
CA ARG A 128 -17.61 -5.23 7.49
C ARG A 128 -17.85 -3.74 7.32
N ALA A 129 -18.58 -3.13 8.21
CA ALA A 129 -18.90 -1.69 8.13
C ALA A 129 -17.64 -0.82 8.23
N LYS A 130 -16.73 -1.16 9.14
CA LYS A 130 -15.45 -0.45 9.32
C LYS A 130 -14.52 -0.68 8.14
N TYR A 131 -14.43 -1.90 7.62
CA TYR A 131 -13.69 -2.22 6.39
C TYR A 131 -14.16 -1.35 5.22
N ILE A 132 -15.47 -1.25 4.99
CA ILE A 132 -16.03 -0.42 3.90
C ILE A 132 -15.68 1.05 4.12
N GLN A 133 -15.73 1.54 5.36
CA GLN A 133 -15.36 2.91 5.70
C GLN A 133 -13.90 3.21 5.35
N ILE A 134 -12.97 2.29 5.61
CA ILE A 134 -11.55 2.42 5.27
C ILE A 134 -11.34 2.36 3.75
N ARG A 135 -11.99 1.40 3.09
CA ARG A 135 -11.87 1.14 1.64
C ARG A 135 -12.38 2.30 0.78
N ARG A 136 -13.54 2.86 1.13
CA ARG A 136 -14.30 3.80 0.30
C ARG A 136 -13.49 5.00 -0.20
N PRO A 137 -12.72 5.73 0.62
CA PRO A 137 -11.91 6.86 0.15
C PRO A 137 -10.75 6.44 -0.76
N ASN A 138 -10.36 5.16 -0.74
CA ASN A 138 -9.22 4.62 -1.47
C ASN A 138 -9.58 3.96 -2.81
N LEU A 139 -10.86 3.83 -3.16
CA LEU A 139 -11.30 3.18 -4.39
C LEU A 139 -10.66 3.76 -5.66
N HIS A 140 -10.39 5.06 -5.67
CA HIS A 140 -9.74 5.74 -6.79
C HIS A 140 -8.30 5.27 -7.05
N LYS A 141 -7.68 4.59 -6.10
CA LYS A 141 -6.33 4.03 -6.24
C LYS A 141 -6.35 2.68 -6.96
N MET A 142 -7.43 1.90 -6.76
CA MET A 142 -7.55 0.50 -7.20
C MET A 142 -8.09 0.36 -8.62
N GLY A 143 -8.70 1.39 -9.16
CA GLY A 143 -9.30 1.39 -10.49
C GLY A 143 -8.43 2.05 -11.56
N PRO A 144 -8.76 1.85 -12.84
CA PRO A 144 -8.15 2.60 -13.94
C PRO A 144 -8.33 4.10 -13.75
N ILE A 145 -7.40 4.88 -14.28
CA ILE A 145 -7.51 6.35 -14.29
C ILE A 145 -8.76 6.73 -15.08
N PRO A 146 -9.68 7.54 -14.51
CA PRO A 146 -10.83 8.03 -15.25
C PRO A 146 -10.41 8.84 -16.46
N VAL A 147 -10.96 8.49 -17.62
CA VAL A 147 -10.70 9.17 -18.89
C VAL A 147 -11.98 9.83 -19.40
N CYS A 148 -11.91 11.12 -19.71
CA CYS A 148 -12.98 11.81 -20.41
C CYS A 148 -13.07 11.28 -21.84
N LYS A 149 -14.21 10.68 -22.17
CA LYS A 149 -14.47 10.17 -23.54
C LYS A 149 -15.26 11.20 -24.32
N MET A 150 -14.76 11.57 -25.50
CA MET A 150 -15.52 12.39 -26.42
C MET A 150 -16.74 11.62 -26.95
N PRO A 151 -17.90 12.27 -27.14
CA PRO A 151 -19.03 11.66 -27.82
C PRO A 151 -18.58 11.14 -29.19
N LYS A 152 -18.99 9.94 -29.55
CA LYS A 152 -18.82 9.49 -30.92
C LYS A 152 -19.79 10.29 -31.81
N ALA A 153 -19.27 10.91 -32.88
CA ALA A 153 -20.07 11.55 -33.88
C ALA A 153 -20.96 10.53 -34.59
#